data_cca1fc1addc7e9763b2eaf60675f546d
#
_entry.id   cca1fc1addc7e9763b2eaf60675f546d
#
_cell.length_a   1.000
_cell.length_b   1.000
_cell.length_c   1.000
_cell.angle_alpha   90.00
_cell.angle_beta   90.00
_cell.angle_gamma   90.00
#
_symmetry.space_group_name_H-M   'P 1'
#
loop_
_entity.id
_entity.type
_entity.pdbx_description
1 polymer ?
#
loop_
_entity_poly.entity_id
_entity_poly.type
_entity_poly.pdbx_seq_one_letter_code
_entity_poly.pdbx_strand_id
1 'polypeptide(L)'
;MPKKTKLKNSNKMDMINGPIWNKLPRFALPVAATAILEQLFNASDIAVVGNFTGAAKTASVAAVGANSPVIGLLLNLFIGIALGTNVIIANAIGRDDRGTVQRAVHTSVLTALIGGFLVMIPGEIFAVQILSAMSIPEDVLPYAVLYLRIYLLGLPVILLYNFLSAVFRSVGDTKTPLIVLALSGCLNVLLNLFFVIVLKMTVNGVAIATVISNAISSIVLFIVLMKSDKYIKLSLRELRIDKRVLGQILEIGLPAGIQSAVFAISNIIIQAAINSLGTIVIAASSAAFNIEVIAYDVFNSFSQACTTFVGQNYGAGKLDRCKKTLLLSIAEDTIATAVTIGLVLFSGRFLLSIFTSDPQVIELGYTRLLLIFSAYTFSMLYEIMSGYLRGFGISLVPALLTTIGVCGTRVFWIYVVFPSSPTFKTIMYAYPISLSLTAVLIFIALLAYHPSRRFKGAVSAE
;
A
#
# COMPACT_ATOMS: atom_id res chain seq x y z
N MET A 1 0.79 -34.97 26.30
CA MET A 1 0.45 -33.53 26.25
C MET A 1 1.75 -32.74 26.04
N PRO A 2 2.00 -32.13 24.91
CA PRO A 2 3.19 -31.29 24.75
C PRO A 2 3.01 -29.98 25.52
N LYS A 3 4.02 -29.62 26.31
CA LYS A 3 4.08 -28.39 27.08
C LYS A 3 3.90 -27.19 26.18
N LYS A 4 2.81 -26.41 26.40
CA LYS A 4 2.62 -25.07 25.84
C LYS A 4 3.80 -24.19 26.23
N THR A 5 4.78 -24.03 25.38
CA THR A 5 5.86 -23.07 25.57
C THR A 5 5.22 -21.67 25.49
N LYS A 6 5.01 -21.06 26.65
CA LYS A 6 4.61 -19.66 26.75
C LYS A 6 5.66 -18.83 26.02
N LEU A 7 5.30 -18.24 24.91
CA LEU A 7 6.04 -17.19 24.24
C LEU A 7 6.17 -16.00 25.20
N LYS A 8 7.29 -15.98 25.94
CA LYS A 8 7.70 -14.84 26.76
C LYS A 8 8.51 -13.92 25.88
N ASN A 9 8.06 -12.70 25.74
CA ASN A 9 8.55 -11.56 24.99
C ASN A 9 8.10 -11.50 23.53
N SER A 10 7.25 -10.56 23.27
CA SER A 10 7.32 -9.64 22.13
C SER A 10 5.94 -9.09 21.79
N ASN A 11 5.90 -8.04 21.04
CA ASN A 11 4.73 -7.40 20.43
C ASN A 11 3.89 -8.35 19.54
N LYS A 12 4.18 -9.66 19.54
CA LYS A 12 3.49 -10.69 18.74
C LYS A 12 2.09 -10.93 19.27
N MET A 13 1.12 -10.81 18.37
CA MET A 13 -0.29 -11.01 18.68
C MET A 13 -0.70 -12.47 18.42
N ASP A 14 -1.28 -13.15 19.41
CA ASP A 14 -1.93 -14.45 19.17
C ASP A 14 -3.25 -14.24 18.41
N MET A 15 -3.25 -14.54 17.10
CA MET A 15 -4.42 -14.39 16.24
C MET A 15 -5.31 -15.64 16.20
N ILE A 16 -4.77 -16.78 16.67
CA ILE A 16 -5.42 -18.09 16.59
C ILE A 16 -6.35 -18.33 17.78
N ASN A 17 -6.05 -17.74 18.94
CA ASN A 17 -6.82 -17.95 20.15
C ASN A 17 -7.34 -16.64 20.76
N GLY A 18 -8.33 -16.74 21.66
CA GLY A 18 -8.92 -15.58 22.36
C GLY A 18 -9.82 -14.70 21.49
N PRO A 19 -10.26 -13.55 22.00
CA PRO A 19 -11.19 -12.68 21.31
C PRO A 19 -10.53 -12.00 20.09
N ILE A 20 -11.29 -11.85 19.00
CA ILE A 20 -10.80 -11.24 17.76
C ILE A 20 -11.02 -9.72 17.80
N TRP A 21 -12.20 -9.28 18.28
CA TRP A 21 -12.67 -7.91 18.22
C TRP A 21 -11.69 -6.86 18.81
N ASN A 22 -10.95 -7.20 19.85
CA ASN A 22 -9.98 -6.26 20.43
C ASN A 22 -8.58 -6.36 19.81
N LYS A 23 -8.35 -7.37 18.97
CA LYS A 23 -7.05 -7.62 18.33
C LYS A 23 -6.98 -7.01 16.92
N LEU A 24 -8.10 -7.00 16.20
CA LEU A 24 -8.17 -6.40 14.86
C LEU A 24 -7.76 -4.92 14.88
N PRO A 25 -8.34 -4.03 15.74
CA PRO A 25 -7.91 -2.63 15.78
C PRO A 25 -6.46 -2.48 16.23
N ARG A 26 -6.01 -3.31 17.19
CA ARG A 26 -4.61 -3.29 17.65
C ARG A 26 -3.61 -3.68 16.57
N PHE A 27 -4.05 -4.42 15.56
CA PHE A 27 -3.27 -4.73 14.37
C PHE A 27 -3.42 -3.63 13.31
N ALA A 28 -4.65 -3.24 13.00
CA ALA A 28 -4.96 -2.31 11.92
C ALA A 28 -4.43 -0.89 12.19
N LEU A 29 -4.60 -0.35 13.40
CA LEU A 29 -4.18 1.01 13.72
C LEU A 29 -2.67 1.27 13.51
N PRO A 30 -1.74 0.41 13.95
CA PRO A 30 -0.33 0.61 13.61
C PRO A 30 -0.03 0.49 12.10
N VAL A 31 -0.79 -0.33 11.35
CA VAL A 31 -0.64 -0.42 9.89
C VAL A 31 -1.11 0.86 9.22
N ALA A 32 -2.27 1.40 9.64
CA ALA A 32 -2.75 2.70 9.17
C ALA A 32 -1.76 3.83 9.50
N ALA A 33 -1.25 3.85 10.73
CA ALA A 33 -0.25 4.83 11.15
C ALA A 33 1.04 4.75 10.31
N THR A 34 1.46 3.54 9.92
CA THR A 34 2.62 3.35 9.02
C THR A 34 2.35 4.00 7.66
N ALA A 35 1.20 3.73 7.03
CA ALA A 35 0.85 4.29 5.73
C ALA A 35 0.70 5.82 5.79
N ILE A 36 0.02 6.35 6.81
CA ILE A 36 -0.12 7.80 7.01
C ILE A 36 1.25 8.47 7.20
N LEU A 37 2.16 7.87 7.97
CA LEU A 37 3.52 8.40 8.15
C LEU A 37 4.29 8.40 6.83
N GLU A 38 4.18 7.37 6.01
CA GLU A 38 4.78 7.34 4.66
C GLU A 38 4.29 8.51 3.81
N GLN A 39 2.99 8.81 3.82
CA GLN A 39 2.45 9.98 3.11
C GLN A 39 2.96 11.31 3.66
N LEU A 40 3.06 11.44 4.99
CA LEU A 40 3.59 12.66 5.61
C LEU A 40 5.08 12.87 5.28
N PHE A 41 5.87 11.82 5.22
CA PHE A 41 7.29 11.93 4.84
C PHE A 41 7.44 12.29 3.36
N ASN A 42 6.65 11.71 2.46
CA ASN A 42 6.61 12.12 1.05
C ASN A 42 6.21 13.59 0.88
N ALA A 43 5.20 14.05 1.64
CA ALA A 43 4.81 15.46 1.65
C ALA A 43 5.93 16.37 2.19
N SER A 44 6.66 15.93 3.22
CA SER A 44 7.82 16.64 3.76
C SER A 44 8.94 16.77 2.73
N ASP A 45 9.22 15.73 1.95
CA ASP A 45 10.20 15.75 0.87
C ASP A 45 9.89 16.86 -0.14
N ILE A 46 8.62 16.92 -0.60
CA ILE A 46 8.15 17.96 -1.52
C ILE A 46 8.22 19.35 -0.88
N ALA A 47 7.85 19.46 0.40
CA ALA A 47 7.88 20.74 1.11
C ALA A 47 9.31 21.28 1.28
N VAL A 48 10.29 20.43 1.57
CA VAL A 48 11.70 20.83 1.69
C VAL A 48 12.24 21.29 0.34
N VAL A 49 12.01 20.52 -0.72
CA VAL A 49 12.41 20.92 -2.09
C VAL A 49 11.71 22.21 -2.50
N GLY A 50 10.43 22.34 -2.20
CA GLY A 50 9.62 23.49 -2.56
C GLY A 50 9.95 24.78 -1.82
N ASN A 51 10.60 24.75 -0.67
CA ASN A 51 10.90 25.94 0.10
C ASN A 51 12.38 26.32 0.13
N PHE A 52 13.30 25.38 -0.04
CA PHE A 52 14.72 25.60 0.25
C PHE A 52 15.66 25.43 -0.95
N THR A 53 15.17 25.09 -2.16
CA THR A 53 16.03 24.90 -3.35
C THR A 53 16.25 26.17 -4.19
N GLY A 54 15.86 27.33 -3.69
CA GLY A 54 16.15 28.65 -4.30
C GLY A 54 15.60 28.77 -5.73
N ALA A 55 16.46 29.13 -6.70
CA ALA A 55 16.07 29.32 -8.10
C ALA A 55 15.56 28.04 -8.78
N ALA A 56 16.00 26.86 -8.32
CA ALA A 56 15.57 25.56 -8.84
C ALA A 56 14.24 25.06 -8.24
N LYS A 57 13.57 25.83 -7.41
CA LYS A 57 12.37 25.44 -6.66
C LYS A 57 11.30 24.80 -7.54
N THR A 58 10.86 25.51 -8.57
CA THR A 58 9.76 25.03 -9.45
C THR A 58 10.15 23.77 -10.19
N ALA A 59 11.36 23.75 -10.79
CA ALA A 59 11.86 22.58 -11.50
C ALA A 59 12.06 21.38 -10.58
N SER A 60 12.52 21.60 -9.34
CA SER A 60 12.75 20.54 -8.37
C SER A 60 11.43 19.91 -7.88
N VAL A 61 10.40 20.72 -7.57
CA VAL A 61 9.06 20.21 -7.19
C VAL A 61 8.44 19.45 -8.36
N ALA A 62 8.52 20.00 -9.56
CA ALA A 62 8.02 19.34 -10.77
C ALA A 62 8.75 18.02 -11.03
N ALA A 63 10.05 17.95 -10.82
CA ALA A 63 10.85 16.75 -10.97
C ALA A 63 10.44 15.63 -10.00
N VAL A 64 10.26 15.95 -8.72
CA VAL A 64 9.78 14.98 -7.72
C VAL A 64 8.38 14.48 -8.08
N GLY A 65 7.48 15.39 -8.43
CA GLY A 65 6.10 15.07 -8.84
C GLY A 65 6.04 14.19 -10.10
N ALA A 66 6.86 14.49 -11.11
CA ALA A 66 6.91 13.74 -12.37
C ALA A 66 7.39 12.28 -12.19
N ASN A 67 8.19 12.01 -11.17
CA ASN A 67 8.67 10.65 -10.86
C ASN A 67 7.64 9.80 -10.09
N SER A 68 6.67 10.43 -9.42
CA SER A 68 5.71 9.73 -8.56
C SER A 68 4.94 8.59 -9.26
N PRO A 69 4.47 8.71 -10.51
CA PRO A 69 3.78 7.62 -11.21
C PRO A 69 4.69 6.42 -11.47
N VAL A 70 5.94 6.64 -11.87
CA VAL A 70 6.92 5.58 -12.17
C VAL A 70 7.28 4.83 -10.88
N ILE A 71 7.64 5.59 -9.85
CA ILE A 71 7.99 5.04 -8.54
C ILE A 71 6.78 4.29 -7.94
N GLY A 72 5.60 4.89 -8.00
CA GLY A 72 4.37 4.28 -7.50
C GLY A 72 4.03 2.97 -8.22
N LEU A 73 4.19 2.90 -9.54
CA LEU A 73 3.98 1.68 -10.32
C LEU A 73 4.92 0.55 -9.84
N LEU A 74 6.21 0.85 -9.71
CA LEU A 74 7.22 -0.11 -9.28
C LEU A 74 6.97 -0.57 -7.84
N LEU A 75 6.77 0.35 -6.91
CA LEU A 75 6.54 0.02 -5.50
C LEU A 75 5.26 -0.80 -5.31
N ASN A 76 4.15 -0.39 -5.94
CA ASN A 76 2.86 -1.07 -5.79
C ASN A 76 2.90 -2.52 -6.29
N LEU A 77 3.64 -2.79 -7.38
CA LEU A 77 3.85 -4.16 -7.85
C LEU A 77 4.52 -5.03 -6.78
N PHE A 78 5.60 -4.54 -6.17
CA PHE A 78 6.34 -5.30 -5.16
C PHE A 78 5.64 -5.33 -3.79
N ILE A 79 4.88 -4.31 -3.42
CA ILE A 79 4.00 -4.34 -2.23
C ILE A 79 2.97 -5.46 -2.37
N GLY A 80 2.42 -5.67 -3.58
CA GLY A 80 1.58 -6.83 -3.86
C GLY A 80 2.30 -8.16 -3.66
N ILE A 81 3.55 -8.29 -4.15
CA ILE A 81 4.35 -9.51 -3.93
C ILE A 81 4.67 -9.71 -2.44
N ALA A 82 4.96 -8.65 -1.71
CA ALA A 82 5.17 -8.68 -0.25
C ALA A 82 3.89 -9.12 0.50
N LEU A 83 2.69 -8.80 -0.01
CA LEU A 83 1.43 -9.33 0.52
C LEU A 83 1.38 -10.86 0.38
N GLY A 84 1.85 -11.43 -0.74
CA GLY A 84 1.99 -12.88 -0.91
C GLY A 84 2.88 -13.50 0.17
N THR A 85 4.01 -12.87 0.49
CA THR A 85 4.86 -13.26 1.62
C THR A 85 4.10 -13.30 2.94
N ASN A 86 3.33 -12.24 3.24
CA ASN A 86 2.52 -12.17 4.47
C ASN A 86 1.54 -13.35 4.55
N VAL A 87 0.81 -13.65 3.48
CA VAL A 87 -0.20 -14.71 3.46
C VAL A 87 0.43 -16.09 3.63
N ILE A 88 1.53 -16.38 2.91
CA ILE A 88 2.20 -17.70 3.01
C ILE A 88 2.77 -17.93 4.39
N ILE A 89 3.43 -16.92 4.99
CA ILE A 89 3.97 -17.04 6.34
C ILE A 89 2.83 -17.16 7.36
N ALA A 90 1.76 -16.36 7.25
CA ALA A 90 0.61 -16.43 8.15
C ALA A 90 -0.05 -17.82 8.11
N ASN A 91 -0.25 -18.40 6.94
CA ASN A 91 -0.77 -19.75 6.75
C ASN A 91 0.15 -20.81 7.38
N ALA A 92 1.45 -20.71 7.17
CA ALA A 92 2.42 -21.64 7.72
C ALA A 92 2.50 -21.57 9.26
N ILE A 93 2.40 -20.35 9.83
CA ILE A 93 2.29 -20.14 11.28
C ILE A 93 1.03 -20.81 11.82
N GLY A 94 -0.09 -20.66 11.13
CA GLY A 94 -1.34 -21.32 11.49
C GLY A 94 -1.21 -22.84 11.61
N ARG A 95 -0.49 -23.46 10.67
CA ARG A 95 -0.21 -24.92 10.62
C ARG A 95 0.89 -25.39 11.57
N ASP A 96 1.53 -24.48 12.30
CA ASP A 96 2.78 -24.73 13.08
C ASP A 96 3.94 -25.28 12.22
N ASP A 97 3.93 -25.02 10.91
CA ASP A 97 4.98 -25.44 9.97
C ASP A 97 6.16 -24.45 9.96
N ARG A 98 7.05 -24.66 10.92
CA ARG A 98 8.27 -23.83 11.10
C ARG A 98 9.20 -23.90 9.91
N GLY A 99 9.25 -25.05 9.24
CA GLY A 99 10.11 -25.24 8.06
C GLY A 99 9.68 -24.33 6.91
N THR A 100 8.39 -24.28 6.62
CA THR A 100 7.85 -23.37 5.59
C THR A 100 7.96 -21.91 6.00
N VAL A 101 7.74 -21.55 7.27
CA VAL A 101 7.96 -20.18 7.75
C VAL A 101 9.39 -19.72 7.49
N GLN A 102 10.39 -20.53 7.88
CA GLN A 102 11.80 -20.18 7.67
C GLN A 102 12.14 -20.07 6.18
N ARG A 103 11.75 -21.05 5.35
CA ARG A 103 11.96 -20.98 3.90
C ARG A 103 11.31 -19.73 3.30
N ALA A 104 10.11 -19.36 3.74
CA ALA A 104 9.40 -18.18 3.24
C ALA A 104 10.12 -16.89 3.66
N VAL A 105 10.59 -16.77 4.90
CA VAL A 105 11.38 -15.61 5.36
C VAL A 105 12.66 -15.45 4.53
N HIS A 106 13.45 -16.51 4.34
CA HIS A 106 14.70 -16.44 3.56
C HIS A 106 14.43 -16.15 2.08
N THR A 107 13.43 -16.81 1.49
CA THR A 107 13.01 -16.55 0.09
C THR A 107 12.56 -15.11 -0.09
N SER A 108 11.78 -14.55 0.86
CA SER A 108 11.27 -13.18 0.78
C SER A 108 12.38 -12.12 0.79
N VAL A 109 13.38 -12.29 1.66
CA VAL A 109 14.54 -11.39 1.71
C VAL A 109 15.29 -11.38 0.38
N LEU A 110 15.57 -12.57 -0.17
CA LEU A 110 16.23 -12.68 -1.47
C LEU A 110 15.37 -12.17 -2.62
N THR A 111 14.05 -12.40 -2.58
CA THR A 111 13.12 -11.89 -3.59
C THR A 111 13.10 -10.36 -3.58
N ALA A 112 13.12 -9.73 -2.42
CA ALA A 112 13.19 -8.28 -2.32
C ALA A 112 14.48 -7.71 -2.92
N LEU A 113 15.62 -8.28 -2.56
CA LEU A 113 16.92 -7.83 -3.05
C LEU A 113 17.07 -8.08 -4.55
N ILE A 114 16.83 -9.31 -5.01
CA ILE A 114 16.95 -9.67 -6.42
C ILE A 114 15.95 -8.91 -7.27
N GLY A 115 14.69 -8.81 -6.82
CA GLY A 115 13.66 -8.02 -7.49
C GLY A 115 14.04 -6.54 -7.59
N GLY A 116 14.61 -5.98 -6.51
CA GLY A 116 15.14 -4.63 -6.51
C GLY A 116 16.25 -4.43 -7.53
N PHE A 117 17.24 -5.32 -7.58
CA PHE A 117 18.32 -5.24 -8.58
C PHE A 117 17.81 -5.47 -10.01
N LEU A 118 16.87 -6.41 -10.22
CA LEU A 118 16.29 -6.67 -11.53
C LEU A 118 15.52 -5.46 -12.10
N VAL A 119 14.99 -4.59 -11.27
CA VAL A 119 14.32 -3.35 -11.70
C VAL A 119 15.30 -2.18 -11.73
N MET A 120 16.23 -2.11 -10.78
CA MET A 120 17.23 -1.06 -10.71
C MET A 120 18.07 -1.00 -11.99
N ILE A 121 18.61 -2.13 -12.47
CA ILE A 121 19.52 -2.15 -13.60
C ILE A 121 18.86 -1.67 -14.91
N PRO A 122 17.71 -2.20 -15.36
CA PRO A 122 17.04 -1.64 -16.53
C PRO A 122 16.53 -0.20 -16.28
N GLY A 123 16.06 0.09 -15.07
CA GLY A 123 15.62 1.43 -14.72
C GLY A 123 16.70 2.48 -14.87
N GLU A 124 17.93 2.20 -14.43
CA GLU A 124 19.09 3.08 -14.62
C GLU A 124 19.43 3.29 -16.11
N ILE A 125 19.38 2.20 -16.91
CA ILE A 125 19.65 2.26 -18.35
C ILE A 125 18.61 3.09 -19.07
N PHE A 126 17.33 2.90 -18.76
CA PHE A 126 16.22 3.48 -19.47
C PHE A 126 15.59 4.72 -18.76
N ALA A 127 16.19 5.23 -17.69
CA ALA A 127 15.64 6.35 -16.92
C ALA A 127 15.30 7.58 -17.78
N VAL A 128 16.22 7.94 -18.70
CA VAL A 128 16.02 9.09 -19.60
C VAL A 128 14.88 8.83 -20.56
N GLN A 129 14.84 7.64 -21.19
CA GLN A 129 13.81 7.27 -22.16
C GLN A 129 12.41 7.22 -21.51
N ILE A 130 12.32 6.64 -20.31
CA ILE A 130 11.05 6.57 -19.55
C ILE A 130 10.50 7.97 -19.28
N LEU A 131 11.35 8.88 -18.77
CA LEU A 131 10.91 10.24 -18.42
C LEU A 131 10.67 11.10 -19.66
N SER A 132 11.47 10.94 -20.74
CA SER A 132 11.23 11.65 -22.00
C SER A 132 9.91 11.21 -22.65
N ALA A 133 9.56 9.93 -22.57
CA ALA A 133 8.27 9.41 -23.05
C ALA A 133 7.06 9.99 -22.29
N MET A 134 7.27 10.52 -21.07
CA MET A 134 6.24 11.19 -20.28
C MET A 134 6.06 12.67 -20.64
N SER A 135 6.75 13.17 -21.67
CA SER A 135 6.68 14.57 -22.14
C SER A 135 7.02 15.58 -21.04
N ILE A 136 8.01 15.26 -20.20
CA ILE A 136 8.51 16.18 -19.16
C ILE A 136 9.25 17.36 -19.82
N PRO A 137 9.00 18.62 -19.41
CA PRO A 137 9.68 19.78 -19.93
C PRO A 137 11.22 19.67 -19.85
N GLU A 138 11.92 20.22 -20.85
CA GLU A 138 13.38 20.10 -20.98
C GLU A 138 14.16 20.71 -19.80
N ASP A 139 13.63 21.75 -19.17
CA ASP A 139 14.19 22.39 -17.98
C ASP A 139 14.02 21.56 -16.70
N VAL A 140 13.03 20.67 -16.65
CA VAL A 140 12.74 19.78 -15.51
C VAL A 140 13.41 18.42 -15.69
N LEU A 141 13.58 17.94 -16.93
CA LEU A 141 14.04 16.58 -17.24
C LEU A 141 15.38 16.22 -16.56
N PRO A 142 16.43 17.08 -16.51
CA PRO A 142 17.68 16.73 -15.83
C PRO A 142 17.51 16.45 -14.33
N TYR A 143 16.66 17.24 -13.66
CA TYR A 143 16.36 17.06 -12.24
C TYR A 143 15.54 15.78 -12.01
N ALA A 144 14.57 15.50 -12.89
CA ALA A 144 13.75 14.30 -12.81
C ALA A 144 14.57 13.02 -13.02
N VAL A 145 15.46 13.00 -14.01
CA VAL A 145 16.39 11.88 -14.26
C VAL A 145 17.32 11.66 -13.08
N LEU A 146 17.91 12.73 -12.54
CA LEU A 146 18.81 12.64 -11.39
C LEU A 146 18.09 12.06 -10.16
N TYR A 147 16.86 12.54 -9.87
CA TYR A 147 16.02 12.01 -8.78
C TYR A 147 15.71 10.54 -8.97
N LEU A 148 15.23 10.15 -10.17
CA LEU A 148 14.85 8.77 -10.47
C LEU A 148 16.03 7.82 -10.33
N ARG A 149 17.18 8.14 -10.86
CA ARG A 149 18.39 7.31 -10.76
C ARG A 149 18.80 7.07 -9.32
N ILE A 150 18.88 8.13 -8.50
CA ILE A 150 19.23 7.97 -7.09
C ILE A 150 18.19 7.10 -6.37
N TYR A 151 16.91 7.29 -6.67
CA TYR A 151 15.84 6.48 -6.10
C TYR A 151 15.94 5.00 -6.51
N LEU A 152 16.22 4.72 -7.79
CA LEU A 152 16.41 3.38 -8.32
C LEU A 152 17.60 2.66 -7.68
N LEU A 153 18.73 3.36 -7.44
CA LEU A 153 19.84 2.80 -6.68
C LEU A 153 19.44 2.37 -5.26
N GLY A 154 18.48 3.06 -4.66
CA GLY A 154 17.91 2.70 -3.36
C GLY A 154 16.83 1.61 -3.41
N LEU A 155 16.32 1.25 -4.59
CA LEU A 155 15.18 0.36 -4.72
C LEU A 155 15.36 -1.00 -4.01
N PRO A 156 16.52 -1.68 -4.08
CA PRO A 156 16.70 -2.95 -3.35
C PRO A 156 16.47 -2.83 -1.83
N VAL A 157 16.91 -1.75 -1.21
CA VAL A 157 16.73 -1.54 0.24
C VAL A 157 15.31 -1.08 0.57
N ILE A 158 14.66 -0.30 -0.29
CA ILE A 158 13.26 0.10 -0.15
C ILE A 158 12.34 -1.12 -0.22
N LEU A 159 12.56 -2.01 -1.19
CA LEU A 159 11.79 -3.24 -1.30
C LEU A 159 12.07 -4.17 -0.11
N LEU A 160 13.31 -4.25 0.35
CA LEU A 160 13.65 -5.04 1.52
C LEU A 160 12.86 -4.61 2.75
N TYR A 161 12.71 -3.30 3.00
CA TYR A 161 11.85 -2.78 4.07
C TYR A 161 10.40 -3.30 3.94
N ASN A 162 9.81 -3.24 2.75
CA ASN A 162 8.43 -3.68 2.53
C ASN A 162 8.24 -5.17 2.79
N PHE A 163 9.16 -6.00 2.32
CA PHE A 163 9.11 -7.46 2.54
C PHE A 163 9.36 -7.82 4.01
N LEU A 164 10.31 -7.18 4.68
CA LEU A 164 10.53 -7.38 6.11
C LEU A 164 9.32 -6.95 6.92
N SER A 165 8.69 -5.82 6.59
CA SER A 165 7.44 -5.37 7.21
C SER A 165 6.32 -6.39 7.03
N ALA A 166 6.22 -7.03 5.86
CA ALA A 166 5.25 -8.09 5.60
C ALA A 166 5.52 -9.34 6.46
N VAL A 167 6.80 -9.71 6.67
CA VAL A 167 7.20 -10.80 7.59
C VAL A 167 6.78 -10.47 9.02
N PHE A 168 7.04 -9.27 9.53
CA PHE A 168 6.62 -8.87 10.87
C PHE A 168 5.10 -8.86 11.00
N ARG A 169 4.37 -8.34 10.02
CA ARG A 169 2.90 -8.35 10.00
C ARG A 169 2.34 -9.77 10.05
N SER A 170 2.95 -10.72 9.37
CA SER A 170 2.47 -12.11 9.34
C SER A 170 2.46 -12.80 10.72
N VAL A 171 3.31 -12.38 11.64
CA VAL A 171 3.36 -12.86 13.05
C VAL A 171 2.56 -11.97 14.01
N GLY A 172 1.86 -10.95 13.49
CA GLY A 172 1.08 -10.02 14.28
C GLY A 172 1.86 -8.88 14.93
N ASP A 173 3.11 -8.68 14.55
CA ASP A 173 3.92 -7.55 15.01
C ASP A 173 3.85 -6.41 14.00
N THR A 174 2.89 -5.52 14.18
CA THR A 174 2.72 -4.30 13.38
C THR A 174 3.40 -3.08 13.99
N LYS A 175 3.81 -3.17 15.26
CA LYS A 175 4.43 -2.06 15.98
C LYS A 175 5.91 -1.91 15.64
N THR A 176 6.63 -3.00 15.46
CA THR A 176 8.07 -2.94 15.13
C THR A 176 8.31 -2.22 13.81
N PRO A 177 7.65 -2.54 12.68
CA PRO A 177 7.78 -1.76 11.45
C PRO A 177 7.38 -0.29 11.61
N LEU A 178 6.29 0.00 12.34
CA LEU A 178 5.86 1.37 12.59
C LEU A 178 6.92 2.20 13.33
N ILE A 179 7.47 1.67 14.43
CA ILE A 179 8.48 2.39 15.22
C ILE A 179 9.74 2.64 14.39
N VAL A 180 10.18 1.63 13.65
CA VAL A 180 11.37 1.75 12.80
C VAL A 180 11.13 2.80 11.71
N LEU A 181 9.95 2.80 11.07
CA LEU A 181 9.59 3.82 10.07
C LEU A 181 9.51 5.21 10.68
N ALA A 182 8.89 5.37 11.84
CA ALA A 182 8.78 6.66 12.49
C ALA A 182 10.15 7.27 12.79
N LEU A 183 11.07 6.46 13.32
CA LEU A 183 12.45 6.91 13.63
C LEU A 183 13.23 7.25 12.36
N SER A 184 13.16 6.41 11.33
CA SER A 184 13.87 6.66 10.08
C SER A 184 13.23 7.78 9.26
N GLY A 185 11.94 7.99 9.37
CA GLY A 185 11.27 9.12 8.73
C GLY A 185 11.63 10.45 9.39
N CYS A 186 11.73 10.51 10.73
CA CYS A 186 12.30 11.68 11.39
C CYS A 186 13.74 11.95 10.92
N LEU A 187 14.54 10.89 10.78
CA LEU A 187 15.89 11.01 10.22
C LEU A 187 15.86 11.49 8.77
N ASN A 188 14.94 11.01 7.95
CA ASN A 188 14.74 11.48 6.56
C ASN A 188 14.53 12.99 6.51
N VAL A 189 13.61 13.52 7.33
CA VAL A 189 13.37 14.98 7.40
C VAL A 189 14.63 15.74 7.80
N LEU A 190 15.37 15.27 8.80
CA LEU A 190 16.63 15.89 9.22
C LEU A 190 17.69 15.86 8.12
N LEU A 191 17.83 14.74 7.42
CA LEU A 191 18.76 14.60 6.30
C LEU A 191 18.33 15.47 5.11
N ASN A 192 17.05 15.60 4.80
CA ASN A 192 16.53 16.49 3.78
C ASN A 192 16.96 17.94 4.06
N LEU A 193 16.72 18.42 5.28
CA LEU A 193 17.12 19.77 5.68
C LEU A 193 18.63 19.94 5.63
N PHE A 194 19.40 18.97 6.08
CA PHE A 194 20.86 19.02 6.03
C PHE A 194 21.39 19.07 4.58
N PHE A 195 20.95 18.17 3.71
CA PHE A 195 21.43 18.14 2.32
C PHE A 195 20.97 19.37 1.52
N VAL A 196 19.74 19.83 1.70
CA VAL A 196 19.21 20.94 0.92
C VAL A 196 19.68 22.29 1.48
N ILE A 197 19.65 22.50 2.80
CA ILE A 197 19.97 23.80 3.39
C ILE A 197 21.50 23.98 3.58
N VAL A 198 22.17 22.96 4.14
CA VAL A 198 23.58 23.08 4.49
C VAL A 198 24.47 22.80 3.29
N LEU A 199 24.23 21.68 2.58
CA LEU A 199 25.02 21.27 1.42
C LEU A 199 24.54 21.90 0.11
N LYS A 200 23.46 22.69 0.12
CA LYS A 200 22.89 23.38 -1.07
C LYS A 200 22.56 22.44 -2.21
N MET A 201 22.18 21.20 -1.89
CA MET A 201 21.70 20.22 -2.87
C MET A 201 20.25 20.54 -3.26
N THR A 202 19.81 19.99 -4.41
CA THR A 202 18.45 20.13 -4.91
C THR A 202 17.68 18.80 -4.72
N VAL A 203 17.07 18.27 -5.78
CA VAL A 203 16.34 16.99 -5.78
C VAL A 203 17.23 15.80 -5.36
N ASN A 204 18.50 15.84 -5.70
CA ASN A 204 19.47 14.82 -5.32
C ASN A 204 19.64 14.69 -3.80
N GLY A 205 19.61 15.81 -3.06
CA GLY A 205 19.67 15.79 -1.60
C GLY A 205 18.53 15.02 -0.98
N VAL A 206 17.31 15.29 -1.45
CA VAL A 206 16.08 14.62 -0.97
C VAL A 206 16.06 13.13 -1.38
N ALA A 207 16.44 12.82 -2.62
CA ALA A 207 16.53 11.43 -3.07
C ALA A 207 17.53 10.61 -2.23
N ILE A 208 18.72 11.16 -1.97
CA ILE A 208 19.76 10.53 -1.12
C ILE A 208 19.23 10.34 0.31
N ALA A 209 18.59 11.35 0.90
CA ALA A 209 18.00 11.25 2.24
C ALA A 209 16.96 10.12 2.33
N THR A 210 16.11 10.01 1.32
CA THR A 210 15.09 8.97 1.22
C THR A 210 15.72 7.58 1.12
N VAL A 211 16.76 7.42 0.30
CA VAL A 211 17.48 6.13 0.18
C VAL A 211 18.20 5.77 1.49
N ILE A 212 18.89 6.71 2.12
CA ILE A 212 19.60 6.47 3.39
C ILE A 212 18.61 6.07 4.50
N SER A 213 17.53 6.81 4.65
CA SER A 213 16.53 6.52 5.70
C SER A 213 15.86 5.15 5.49
N ASN A 214 15.52 4.79 4.25
CA ASN A 214 15.01 3.45 3.93
C ASN A 214 16.07 2.35 4.13
N ALA A 215 17.34 2.60 3.82
CA ALA A 215 18.43 1.66 4.09
C ALA A 215 18.57 1.41 5.59
N ILE A 216 18.52 2.46 6.41
CA ILE A 216 18.56 2.33 7.87
C ILE A 216 17.36 1.55 8.39
N SER A 217 16.15 1.85 7.92
CA SER A 217 14.94 1.08 8.26
C SER A 217 15.11 -0.40 7.96
N SER A 218 15.56 -0.71 6.76
CA SER A 218 15.77 -2.09 6.31
C SER A 218 16.83 -2.81 7.13
N ILE A 219 17.96 -2.16 7.41
CA ILE A 219 19.04 -2.72 8.23
C ILE A 219 18.54 -2.98 9.66
N VAL A 220 17.80 -2.05 10.26
CA VAL A 220 17.26 -2.20 11.60
C VAL A 220 16.27 -3.38 11.65
N LEU A 221 15.29 -3.44 10.72
CA LEU A 221 14.37 -4.57 10.67
C LEU A 221 15.07 -5.90 10.40
N PHE A 222 16.09 -5.89 9.55
CA PHE A 222 16.90 -7.07 9.24
C PHE A 222 17.63 -7.58 10.51
N ILE A 223 18.27 -6.69 11.26
CA ILE A 223 18.94 -7.04 12.52
C ILE A 223 17.93 -7.54 13.57
N VAL A 224 16.76 -6.91 13.68
CA VAL A 224 15.69 -7.34 14.57
C VAL A 224 15.22 -8.75 14.19
N LEU A 225 15.08 -9.03 12.88
CA LEU A 225 14.68 -10.34 12.38
C LEU A 225 15.74 -11.41 12.66
N MET A 226 17.03 -11.11 12.54
CA MET A 226 18.12 -12.01 12.89
C MET A 226 18.13 -12.34 14.40
N LYS A 227 17.75 -11.38 15.24
CA LYS A 227 17.67 -11.53 16.71
C LYS A 227 16.32 -12.05 17.20
N SER A 228 15.33 -12.22 16.31
CA SER A 228 14.00 -12.68 16.69
C SER A 228 13.96 -14.15 17.07
N ASP A 229 12.81 -14.60 17.59
CA ASP A 229 12.61 -15.98 18.01
C ASP A 229 12.74 -16.96 16.84
N LYS A 230 12.99 -18.24 17.18
CA LYS A 230 13.21 -19.36 16.24
C LYS A 230 12.17 -19.48 15.10
N TYR A 231 10.96 -18.94 15.28
CA TYR A 231 9.88 -19.02 14.27
C TYR A 231 10.19 -18.28 12.97
N ILE A 232 10.58 -17.00 13.09
CA ILE A 232 10.88 -16.12 11.93
C ILE A 232 12.35 -15.72 11.88
N LYS A 233 13.23 -16.42 12.62
CA LYS A 233 14.64 -16.06 12.70
C LYS A 233 15.29 -16.15 11.34
N LEU A 234 15.89 -15.04 10.91
CA LEU A 234 16.72 -15.01 9.71
C LEU A 234 18.14 -15.51 10.04
N SER A 235 18.63 -16.45 9.25
CA SER A 235 20.01 -16.96 9.32
C SER A 235 20.72 -16.69 7.98
N LEU A 236 21.83 -15.95 8.02
CA LEU A 236 22.59 -15.65 6.80
C LEU A 236 23.14 -16.91 6.12
N ARG A 237 23.43 -17.97 6.91
CA ARG A 237 23.94 -19.25 6.38
C ARG A 237 22.88 -20.07 5.64
N GLU A 238 21.60 -19.79 5.91
CA GLU A 238 20.47 -20.53 5.35
C GLU A 238 19.75 -19.72 4.27
N LEU A 239 20.31 -18.57 3.87
CA LEU A 239 19.75 -17.73 2.82
C LEU A 239 19.77 -18.49 1.50
N ARG A 240 18.58 -18.91 1.07
CA ARG A 240 18.35 -19.58 -0.22
C ARG A 240 16.92 -19.30 -0.69
N ILE A 241 16.75 -19.30 -2.01
CA ILE A 241 15.43 -19.27 -2.62
C ILE A 241 14.88 -20.69 -2.67
N ASP A 242 13.74 -20.90 -2.02
CA ASP A 242 12.92 -22.08 -2.22
C ASP A 242 11.95 -21.81 -3.38
N LYS A 243 12.16 -22.50 -4.52
CA LYS A 243 11.36 -22.29 -5.74
C LYS A 243 9.88 -22.54 -5.54
N ARG A 244 9.51 -23.53 -4.70
CA ARG A 244 8.11 -23.84 -4.39
C ARG A 244 7.45 -22.71 -3.61
N VAL A 245 8.13 -22.23 -2.59
CA VAL A 245 7.66 -21.12 -1.75
C VAL A 245 7.61 -19.84 -2.55
N LEU A 246 8.62 -19.55 -3.40
CA LEU A 246 8.60 -18.42 -4.31
C LEU A 246 7.39 -18.48 -5.26
N GLY A 247 7.11 -19.63 -5.84
CA GLY A 247 5.94 -19.84 -6.69
C GLY A 247 4.64 -19.48 -5.97
N GLN A 248 4.48 -19.96 -4.73
CA GLN A 248 3.31 -19.65 -3.90
C GLN A 248 3.20 -18.15 -3.54
N ILE A 249 4.33 -17.50 -3.22
CA ILE A 249 4.36 -16.06 -2.95
C ILE A 249 3.93 -15.27 -4.19
N LEU A 250 4.44 -15.65 -5.38
CA LEU A 250 4.09 -14.99 -6.64
C LEU A 250 2.66 -15.27 -7.07
N GLU A 251 2.13 -16.48 -6.86
CA GLU A 251 0.74 -16.84 -7.17
C GLU A 251 -0.26 -15.94 -6.43
N ILE A 252 0.05 -15.57 -5.19
CA ILE A 252 -0.79 -14.67 -4.39
C ILE A 252 -0.44 -13.20 -4.65
N GLY A 253 0.85 -12.88 -4.68
CA GLY A 253 1.33 -11.51 -4.67
C GLY A 253 1.30 -10.83 -6.04
N LEU A 254 1.62 -11.56 -7.12
CA LEU A 254 1.67 -10.98 -8.45
C LEU A 254 0.30 -10.46 -8.94
N PRO A 255 -0.82 -11.21 -8.78
CA PRO A 255 -2.13 -10.66 -9.12
C PRO A 255 -2.47 -9.39 -8.34
N ALA A 256 -2.15 -9.35 -7.03
CA ALA A 256 -2.38 -8.17 -6.20
C ALA A 256 -1.51 -6.98 -6.64
N GLY A 257 -0.26 -7.22 -7.00
CA GLY A 257 0.65 -6.20 -7.52
C GLY A 257 0.21 -5.65 -8.88
N ILE A 258 -0.19 -6.51 -9.81
CA ILE A 258 -0.73 -6.12 -11.12
C ILE A 258 -2.02 -5.29 -10.93
N GLN A 259 -2.92 -5.71 -10.04
CA GLN A 259 -4.11 -4.95 -9.70
C GLN A 259 -3.74 -3.52 -9.28
N SER A 260 -2.79 -3.35 -8.38
CA SER A 260 -2.35 -2.02 -7.90
C SER A 260 -1.70 -1.20 -9.03
N ALA A 261 -0.95 -1.83 -9.92
CA ALA A 261 -0.37 -1.18 -11.10
C ALA A 261 -1.46 -0.69 -12.08
N VAL A 262 -2.48 -1.50 -12.34
CA VAL A 262 -3.62 -1.11 -13.21
C VAL A 262 -4.43 0.02 -12.57
N PHE A 263 -4.57 0.04 -11.24
CA PHE A 263 -5.15 1.17 -10.51
C PHE A 263 -4.40 2.48 -10.77
N ALA A 264 -3.07 2.44 -10.70
CA ALA A 264 -2.24 3.62 -10.99
C ALA A 264 -2.47 4.13 -12.43
N ILE A 265 -2.54 3.24 -13.41
CA ILE A 265 -2.84 3.59 -14.81
C ILE A 265 -4.24 4.21 -14.94
N SER A 266 -5.24 3.62 -14.29
CA SER A 266 -6.61 4.15 -14.30
C SER A 266 -6.68 5.57 -13.70
N ASN A 267 -5.94 5.82 -12.63
CA ASN A 267 -5.86 7.15 -12.02
C ASN A 267 -5.18 8.17 -12.95
N ILE A 268 -4.19 7.77 -13.76
CA ILE A 268 -3.57 8.64 -14.79
C ILE A 268 -4.60 9.03 -15.84
N ILE A 269 -5.44 8.12 -16.31
CA ILE A 269 -6.50 8.38 -17.29
C ILE A 269 -7.53 9.38 -16.72
N ILE A 270 -7.96 9.18 -15.48
CA ILE A 270 -8.86 10.12 -14.79
C ILE A 270 -8.20 11.49 -14.64
N GLN A 271 -6.93 11.52 -14.25
CA GLN A 271 -6.20 12.78 -14.09
C GLN A 271 -6.07 13.54 -15.41
N ALA A 272 -5.87 12.85 -16.54
CA ALA A 272 -5.85 13.46 -17.86
C ALA A 272 -7.20 14.13 -18.17
N ALA A 273 -8.34 13.49 -17.86
CA ALA A 273 -9.65 14.09 -18.01
C ALA A 273 -9.87 15.30 -17.08
N ILE A 274 -9.38 15.23 -15.84
CA ILE A 274 -9.40 16.36 -14.89
C ILE A 274 -8.58 17.53 -15.45
N ASN A 275 -7.41 17.26 -16.00
CA ASN A 275 -6.51 18.28 -16.55
C ASN A 275 -7.14 19.04 -17.72
N SER A 276 -7.99 18.38 -18.52
CA SER A 276 -8.71 19.04 -19.62
C SER A 276 -9.74 20.09 -19.18
N LEU A 277 -10.12 20.08 -17.89
CA LEU A 277 -11.10 21.03 -17.34
C LEU A 277 -10.47 22.31 -16.74
N GLY A 278 -9.16 22.44 -16.79
CA GLY A 278 -8.44 23.66 -16.40
C GLY A 278 -7.86 23.66 -14.99
N THR A 279 -7.07 24.69 -14.73
CA THR A 279 -6.17 24.77 -13.53
C THR A 279 -6.90 24.76 -12.20
N ILE A 280 -8.07 25.41 -12.10
CA ILE A 280 -8.87 25.43 -10.86
C ILE A 280 -9.32 24.01 -10.48
N VAL A 281 -9.77 23.23 -11.49
CA VAL A 281 -10.23 21.85 -11.30
C VAL A 281 -9.07 20.94 -10.92
N ILE A 282 -7.89 21.15 -11.53
CA ILE A 282 -6.66 20.41 -11.18
C ILE A 282 -6.29 20.67 -9.73
N ALA A 283 -6.26 21.95 -9.30
CA ALA A 283 -5.91 22.32 -7.93
C ALA A 283 -6.89 21.73 -6.91
N ALA A 284 -8.20 21.83 -7.19
CA ALA A 284 -9.26 21.28 -6.35
C ALA A 284 -9.14 19.75 -6.22
N SER A 285 -8.92 19.08 -7.34
CA SER A 285 -8.75 17.64 -7.39
C SER A 285 -7.51 17.17 -6.61
N SER A 286 -6.39 17.86 -6.76
CA SER A 286 -5.15 17.52 -6.07
C SER A 286 -5.25 17.71 -4.55
N ALA A 287 -5.85 18.81 -4.09
CA ALA A 287 -6.07 19.04 -2.67
C ALA A 287 -6.97 17.97 -2.04
N ALA A 288 -8.09 17.63 -2.69
CA ALA A 288 -9.00 16.59 -2.23
C ALA A 288 -8.35 15.20 -2.24
N PHE A 289 -7.54 14.87 -3.25
CA PHE A 289 -6.87 13.58 -3.35
C PHE A 289 -5.94 13.28 -2.17
N ASN A 290 -5.22 14.29 -1.64
CA ASN A 290 -4.39 14.10 -0.45
C ASN A 290 -5.20 13.68 0.77
N ILE A 291 -6.42 14.20 0.93
CA ILE A 291 -7.34 13.82 2.01
C ILE A 291 -7.87 12.40 1.78
N GLU A 292 -8.21 12.05 0.53
CA GLU A 292 -8.71 10.73 0.15
C GLU A 292 -7.72 9.62 0.43
N VAL A 293 -6.43 9.83 0.13
CA VAL A 293 -5.39 8.81 0.34
C VAL A 293 -5.26 8.47 1.83
N ILE A 294 -5.24 9.48 2.70
CA ILE A 294 -5.16 9.27 4.16
C ILE A 294 -6.38 8.47 4.65
N ALA A 295 -7.56 8.79 4.17
CA ALA A 295 -8.78 8.08 4.53
C ALA A 295 -8.78 6.64 4.00
N TYR A 296 -8.29 6.43 2.77
CA TYR A 296 -8.12 5.10 2.18
C TYR A 296 -7.19 4.21 3.02
N ASP A 297 -6.08 4.75 3.51
CA ASP A 297 -5.10 4.00 4.29
C ASP A 297 -5.69 3.48 5.61
N VAL A 298 -6.65 4.19 6.20
CA VAL A 298 -7.34 3.75 7.43
C VAL A 298 -8.10 2.44 7.18
N PHE A 299 -9.00 2.40 6.21
CA PHE A 299 -9.80 1.17 6.00
C PHE A 299 -9.02 0.07 5.27
N ASN A 300 -8.06 0.39 4.42
CA ASN A 300 -7.18 -0.63 3.83
C ASN A 300 -6.36 -1.38 4.91
N SER A 301 -6.06 -0.73 6.03
CA SER A 301 -5.38 -1.38 7.16
C SER A 301 -6.21 -2.51 7.79
N PHE A 302 -7.54 -2.38 7.84
CA PHE A 302 -8.44 -3.45 8.30
C PHE A 302 -8.51 -4.60 7.29
N SER A 303 -8.45 -4.33 5.99
CA SER A 303 -8.32 -5.38 4.96
C SER A 303 -7.04 -6.19 5.13
N GLN A 304 -5.91 -5.53 5.41
CA GLN A 304 -4.64 -6.20 5.70
C GLN A 304 -4.71 -7.03 7.01
N ALA A 305 -5.38 -6.50 8.04
CA ALA A 305 -5.64 -7.24 9.28
C ALA A 305 -6.49 -8.48 8.98
N CYS A 306 -7.60 -8.33 8.27
CA CYS A 306 -8.45 -9.44 7.85
C CYS A 306 -7.65 -10.53 7.12
N THR A 307 -6.84 -10.15 6.13
CA THR A 307 -5.98 -11.07 5.37
C THR A 307 -5.07 -11.89 6.27
N THR A 308 -4.38 -11.24 7.21
CA THR A 308 -3.40 -11.90 8.09
C THR A 308 -4.10 -12.82 9.11
N PHE A 309 -5.19 -12.33 9.75
CA PHE A 309 -5.97 -13.12 10.69
C PHE A 309 -6.60 -14.35 10.04
N VAL A 310 -7.18 -14.18 8.84
CA VAL A 310 -7.75 -15.28 8.05
C VAL A 310 -6.66 -16.25 7.67
N GLY A 311 -5.51 -15.79 7.20
CA GLY A 311 -4.37 -16.62 6.86
C GLY A 311 -3.94 -17.53 8.01
N GLN A 312 -3.71 -16.98 9.21
CA GLN A 312 -3.33 -17.79 10.37
C GLN A 312 -4.45 -18.76 10.83
N ASN A 313 -5.71 -18.31 10.82
CA ASN A 313 -6.81 -19.17 11.24
C ASN A 313 -7.14 -20.26 10.22
N TYR A 314 -6.98 -19.98 8.92
CA TYR A 314 -7.08 -20.98 7.86
C TYR A 314 -5.99 -22.04 7.98
N GLY A 315 -4.72 -21.62 8.15
CA GLY A 315 -3.63 -22.54 8.42
C GLY A 315 -3.85 -23.43 9.64
N ALA A 316 -4.49 -22.89 10.69
CA ALA A 316 -4.84 -23.63 11.91
C ALA A 316 -6.11 -24.50 11.78
N GLY A 317 -6.76 -24.59 10.61
CA GLY A 317 -8.00 -25.32 10.40
C GLY A 317 -9.24 -24.68 11.05
N LYS A 318 -9.13 -23.45 11.59
CA LYS A 318 -10.21 -22.78 12.34
C LYS A 318 -11.13 -21.96 11.43
N LEU A 319 -11.83 -22.62 10.52
CA LEU A 319 -12.66 -21.98 9.49
C LEU A 319 -13.80 -21.11 10.05
N ASP A 320 -14.39 -21.48 11.19
CA ASP A 320 -15.42 -20.66 11.83
C ASP A 320 -14.83 -19.34 12.37
N ARG A 321 -13.55 -19.33 12.77
CA ARG A 321 -12.87 -18.09 13.15
C ARG A 321 -12.56 -17.22 11.93
N CYS A 322 -12.30 -17.81 10.76
CA CYS A 322 -12.15 -17.04 9.52
C CYS A 322 -13.43 -16.25 9.21
N LYS A 323 -14.62 -16.88 9.32
CA LYS A 323 -15.91 -16.19 9.15
C LYS A 323 -16.12 -15.08 10.18
N LYS A 324 -15.83 -15.36 11.46
CA LYS A 324 -15.91 -14.36 12.52
C LYS A 324 -14.95 -13.19 12.27
N THR A 325 -13.76 -13.47 11.75
CA THR A 325 -12.81 -12.42 11.36
C THR A 325 -13.38 -11.53 10.27
N LEU A 326 -13.99 -12.10 9.21
CA LEU A 326 -14.63 -11.31 8.16
C LEU A 326 -15.73 -10.39 8.72
N LEU A 327 -16.66 -10.95 9.49
CA LEU A 327 -17.78 -10.18 10.05
C LEU A 327 -17.32 -9.07 10.99
N LEU A 328 -16.35 -9.37 11.86
CA LEU A 328 -15.79 -8.36 12.78
C LEU A 328 -14.98 -7.30 12.03
N SER A 329 -14.20 -7.69 11.00
CA SER A 329 -13.49 -6.72 10.18
C SER A 329 -14.46 -5.78 9.47
N ILE A 330 -15.57 -6.28 8.91
CA ILE A 330 -16.61 -5.45 8.31
C ILE A 330 -17.22 -4.50 9.36
N ALA A 331 -17.59 -5.02 10.53
CA ALA A 331 -18.25 -4.22 11.57
C ALA A 331 -17.32 -3.10 12.11
N GLU A 332 -16.08 -3.44 12.45
CA GLU A 332 -15.12 -2.49 13.01
C GLU A 332 -14.67 -1.45 11.99
N ASP A 333 -14.42 -1.89 10.75
CA ASP A 333 -14.06 -0.97 9.67
C ASP A 333 -15.23 -0.10 9.22
N THR A 334 -16.48 -0.59 9.30
CA THR A 334 -17.67 0.25 9.09
C THR A 334 -17.71 1.40 10.09
N ILE A 335 -17.37 1.14 11.36
CA ILE A 335 -17.29 2.20 12.39
C ILE A 335 -16.14 3.17 12.06
N ALA A 336 -14.95 2.66 11.76
CA ALA A 336 -13.79 3.49 11.42
C ALA A 336 -14.07 4.34 10.16
N THR A 337 -14.63 3.73 9.12
CA THR A 337 -15.01 4.40 7.87
C THR A 337 -16.11 5.45 8.09
N ALA A 338 -17.15 5.13 8.87
CA ALA A 338 -18.20 6.09 9.19
C ALA A 338 -17.68 7.31 9.96
N VAL A 339 -16.78 7.08 10.94
CA VAL A 339 -16.11 8.17 11.66
C VAL A 339 -15.25 9.00 10.70
N THR A 340 -14.48 8.37 9.84
CA THR A 340 -13.62 9.06 8.86
C THR A 340 -14.46 9.87 7.87
N ILE A 341 -15.52 9.28 7.30
CA ILE A 341 -16.47 9.97 6.41
C ILE A 341 -17.08 11.17 7.12
N GLY A 342 -17.58 10.98 8.36
CA GLY A 342 -18.17 12.04 9.15
C GLY A 342 -17.19 13.20 9.39
N LEU A 343 -15.97 12.90 9.82
CA LEU A 343 -14.92 13.90 10.03
C LEU A 343 -14.56 14.64 8.73
N VAL A 344 -14.37 13.92 7.62
CA VAL A 344 -14.00 14.54 6.34
C VAL A 344 -15.14 15.39 5.79
N LEU A 345 -16.39 14.93 5.83
CA LEU A 345 -17.52 15.72 5.33
C LEU A 345 -17.84 16.91 6.22
N PHE A 346 -17.71 16.78 7.55
CA PHE A 346 -17.93 17.89 8.47
C PHE A 346 -16.84 18.96 8.37
N SER A 347 -15.56 18.56 8.31
CA SER A 347 -14.42 19.49 8.30
C SER A 347 -13.79 19.65 6.90
N GLY A 348 -14.38 19.12 5.83
CA GLY A 348 -13.77 19.03 4.51
C GLY A 348 -13.36 20.37 3.92
N ARG A 349 -14.18 21.43 4.07
CA ARG A 349 -13.81 22.80 3.65
C ARG A 349 -12.62 23.33 4.44
N PHE A 350 -12.56 23.09 5.74
CA PHE A 350 -11.42 23.45 6.57
C PHE A 350 -10.16 22.67 6.17
N LEU A 351 -10.29 21.35 5.96
CA LEU A 351 -9.15 20.53 5.51
C LEU A 351 -8.62 20.99 4.14
N LEU A 352 -9.50 21.35 3.21
CA LEU A 352 -9.12 21.91 1.91
C LEU A 352 -8.48 23.29 2.05
N SER A 353 -8.92 24.13 2.98
CA SER A 353 -8.34 25.45 3.23
C SER A 353 -6.89 25.40 3.72
N ILE A 354 -6.41 24.26 4.21
CA ILE A 354 -4.98 24.04 4.53
C ILE A 354 -4.11 24.05 3.25
N PHE A 355 -4.69 23.62 2.12
CA PHE A 355 -3.98 23.51 0.84
C PHE A 355 -4.12 24.76 -0.03
N THR A 356 -5.22 25.51 0.11
CA THR A 356 -5.54 26.68 -0.73
C THR A 356 -6.46 27.66 -0.04
N SER A 357 -6.29 28.94 -0.35
CA SER A 357 -7.21 30.01 0.09
C SER A 357 -8.27 30.38 -0.96
N ASP A 358 -8.24 29.78 -2.15
CA ASP A 358 -9.20 30.07 -3.22
C ASP A 358 -10.55 29.40 -2.93
N PRO A 359 -11.66 30.17 -2.76
CA PRO A 359 -12.96 29.63 -2.46
C PRO A 359 -13.52 28.72 -3.56
N GLN A 360 -13.19 28.96 -4.83
CA GLN A 360 -13.65 28.13 -5.94
C GLN A 360 -12.97 26.76 -5.90
N VAL A 361 -11.68 26.72 -5.60
CA VAL A 361 -10.90 25.48 -5.44
C VAL A 361 -11.45 24.67 -4.25
N ILE A 362 -11.77 25.34 -3.13
CA ILE A 362 -12.32 24.68 -1.94
C ILE A 362 -13.70 24.06 -2.26
N GLU A 363 -14.61 24.76 -2.91
CA GLU A 363 -15.95 24.23 -3.20
C GLU A 363 -15.93 23.09 -4.23
N LEU A 364 -15.07 23.16 -5.26
CA LEU A 364 -14.88 22.05 -6.17
C LEU A 364 -14.22 20.84 -5.50
N GLY A 365 -13.19 21.08 -4.67
CA GLY A 365 -12.56 20.03 -3.88
C GLY A 365 -13.55 19.37 -2.93
N TYR A 366 -14.40 20.15 -2.26
CA TYR A 366 -15.45 19.63 -1.39
C TYR A 366 -16.50 18.81 -2.15
N THR A 367 -16.85 19.22 -3.38
CA THR A 367 -17.73 18.44 -4.28
C THR A 367 -17.12 17.07 -4.57
N ARG A 368 -15.81 17.00 -4.82
CA ARG A 368 -15.09 15.73 -5.00
C ARG A 368 -15.16 14.87 -3.74
N LEU A 369 -14.83 15.43 -2.58
CA LEU A 369 -14.91 14.72 -1.30
C LEU A 369 -16.33 14.17 -1.06
N LEU A 370 -17.36 14.97 -1.27
CA LEU A 370 -18.75 14.56 -1.08
C LEU A 370 -19.12 13.35 -1.93
N LEU A 371 -18.81 13.40 -3.24
CA LEU A 371 -19.16 12.33 -4.19
C LEU A 371 -18.37 11.05 -3.95
N ILE A 372 -17.08 11.15 -3.64
CA ILE A 372 -16.25 9.97 -3.41
C ILE A 372 -16.55 9.33 -2.06
N PHE A 373 -16.63 10.13 -0.99
CA PHE A 373 -16.87 9.62 0.35
C PHE A 373 -18.28 9.06 0.54
N SER A 374 -19.27 9.50 -0.26
CA SER A 374 -20.60 8.86 -0.27
C SER A 374 -20.56 7.38 -0.67
N ALA A 375 -19.54 6.96 -1.40
CA ALA A 375 -19.36 5.58 -1.86
C ALA A 375 -18.21 4.83 -1.17
N TYR A 376 -17.52 5.45 -0.23
CA TYR A 376 -16.37 4.83 0.44
C TYR A 376 -16.72 3.56 1.23
N THR A 377 -17.95 3.44 1.72
CA THR A 377 -18.45 2.20 2.33
C THR A 377 -18.36 1.03 1.36
N PHE A 378 -18.63 1.22 0.07
CA PHE A 378 -18.46 0.17 -0.94
C PHE A 378 -16.99 -0.18 -1.17
N SER A 379 -16.10 0.84 -1.11
CA SER A 379 -14.65 0.61 -1.20
C SER A 379 -14.16 -0.23 -0.03
N MET A 380 -14.53 0.09 1.18
CA MET A 380 -14.24 -0.66 2.38
C MET A 380 -14.73 -2.11 2.27
N LEU A 381 -15.97 -2.33 1.84
CA LEU A 381 -16.55 -3.66 1.71
C LEU A 381 -15.78 -4.54 0.73
N TYR A 382 -15.49 -4.05 -0.50
CA TYR A 382 -14.78 -4.88 -1.45
C TYR A 382 -13.32 -5.13 -1.03
N GLU A 383 -12.66 -4.19 -0.37
CA GLU A 383 -11.29 -4.39 0.14
C GLU A 383 -11.24 -5.47 1.23
N ILE A 384 -12.15 -5.44 2.21
CA ILE A 384 -12.19 -6.47 3.26
C ILE A 384 -12.53 -7.85 2.68
N MET A 385 -13.53 -7.93 1.80
CA MET A 385 -13.90 -9.19 1.14
C MET A 385 -12.75 -9.73 0.28
N SER A 386 -12.02 -8.85 -0.43
CA SER A 386 -10.80 -9.21 -1.16
C SER A 386 -9.71 -9.70 -0.21
N GLY A 387 -9.49 -9.00 0.90
CA GLY A 387 -8.55 -9.40 1.95
C GLY A 387 -8.89 -10.78 2.55
N TYR A 388 -10.17 -11.04 2.77
CA TYR A 388 -10.64 -12.34 3.21
C TYR A 388 -10.30 -13.46 2.22
N LEU A 389 -10.58 -13.27 0.92
CA LEU A 389 -10.24 -14.23 -0.13
C LEU A 389 -8.72 -14.45 -0.22
N ARG A 390 -7.93 -13.36 -0.16
CA ARG A 390 -6.46 -13.43 -0.17
C ARG A 390 -5.91 -14.22 1.03
N GLY A 391 -6.53 -14.11 2.21
CA GLY A 391 -6.15 -14.90 3.39
C GLY A 391 -6.24 -16.41 3.18
N PHE A 392 -7.14 -16.88 2.31
CA PHE A 392 -7.21 -18.28 1.85
C PHE A 392 -6.26 -18.61 0.69
N GLY A 393 -5.48 -17.66 0.22
CA GLY A 393 -4.63 -17.80 -0.97
C GLY A 393 -5.34 -17.52 -2.30
N ILE A 394 -6.60 -17.11 -2.29
CA ILE A 394 -7.36 -16.77 -3.49
C ILE A 394 -7.12 -15.29 -3.82
N SER A 395 -6.10 -14.99 -4.63
CA SER A 395 -5.72 -13.62 -4.97
C SER A 395 -6.13 -13.20 -6.39
N LEU A 396 -6.11 -14.14 -7.34
CA LEU A 396 -6.40 -13.82 -8.74
C LEU A 396 -7.85 -13.33 -8.94
N VAL A 397 -8.81 -13.94 -8.27
CA VAL A 397 -10.24 -13.59 -8.45
C VAL A 397 -10.55 -12.17 -7.99
N PRO A 398 -10.22 -11.76 -6.73
CA PRO A 398 -10.43 -10.37 -6.34
C PRO A 398 -9.60 -9.39 -7.19
N ALA A 399 -8.38 -9.74 -7.61
CA ALA A 399 -7.58 -8.88 -8.47
C ALA A 399 -8.25 -8.61 -9.82
N LEU A 400 -8.74 -9.66 -10.51
CA LEU A 400 -9.43 -9.51 -11.79
C LEU A 400 -10.75 -8.73 -11.65
N LEU A 401 -11.58 -9.08 -10.66
CA LEU A 401 -12.88 -8.42 -10.48
C LEU A 401 -12.73 -6.96 -10.09
N THR A 402 -11.74 -6.63 -9.27
CA THR A 402 -11.45 -5.23 -8.90
C THR A 402 -10.88 -4.47 -10.11
N THR A 403 -10.00 -5.07 -10.90
CA THR A 403 -9.47 -4.46 -12.12
C THR A 403 -10.61 -4.15 -13.11
N ILE A 404 -11.50 -5.09 -13.34
CA ILE A 404 -12.66 -4.89 -14.24
C ILE A 404 -13.64 -3.88 -13.62
N GLY A 405 -14.01 -4.07 -12.37
CA GLY A 405 -15.03 -3.25 -11.70
C GLY A 405 -14.59 -1.81 -11.47
N VAL A 406 -13.38 -1.58 -10.99
CA VAL A 406 -12.88 -0.21 -10.75
C VAL A 406 -12.26 0.37 -12.03
N CYS A 407 -11.20 -0.25 -12.54
CA CYS A 407 -10.44 0.35 -13.64
C CYS A 407 -11.21 0.28 -14.96
N GLY A 408 -11.80 -0.86 -15.28
CA GLY A 408 -12.60 -1.03 -16.49
C GLY A 408 -13.77 -0.03 -16.56
N THR A 409 -14.53 0.08 -15.48
CA THR A 409 -15.66 1.03 -15.39
C THR A 409 -15.19 2.47 -15.52
N ARG A 410 -14.10 2.87 -14.84
CA ARG A 410 -13.59 4.25 -14.90
C ARG A 410 -13.06 4.61 -16.28
N VAL A 411 -12.31 3.71 -16.91
CA VAL A 411 -11.80 3.90 -18.27
C VAL A 411 -12.98 4.02 -19.26
N PHE A 412 -13.94 3.09 -19.20
CA PHE A 412 -15.17 3.18 -19.99
C PHE A 412 -15.89 4.52 -19.78
N TRP A 413 -16.03 4.95 -18.53
CA TRP A 413 -16.72 6.20 -18.20
C TRP A 413 -16.05 7.41 -18.80
N ILE A 414 -14.72 7.48 -18.73
CA ILE A 414 -13.95 8.62 -19.27
C ILE A 414 -14.01 8.66 -20.80
N TYR A 415 -13.99 7.53 -21.49
CA TYR A 415 -14.01 7.53 -22.96
C TYR A 415 -15.42 7.57 -23.58
N VAL A 416 -16.45 7.12 -22.87
CA VAL A 416 -17.81 7.01 -23.43
C VAL A 416 -18.76 8.05 -22.81
N VAL A 417 -18.76 8.21 -21.49
CA VAL A 417 -19.74 9.08 -20.81
C VAL A 417 -19.24 10.52 -20.70
N PHE A 418 -18.00 10.73 -20.32
CA PHE A 418 -17.43 12.06 -20.13
C PHE A 418 -17.50 12.96 -21.38
N PRO A 419 -17.27 12.48 -22.63
CA PRO A 419 -17.36 13.32 -23.82
C PRO A 419 -18.75 13.91 -24.06
N SER A 420 -19.82 13.23 -23.61
CA SER A 420 -21.20 13.73 -23.77
C SER A 420 -21.56 14.85 -22.77
N SER A 421 -20.84 14.94 -21.65
CA SER A 421 -21.03 15.98 -20.63
C SER A 421 -19.70 16.24 -19.92
N PRO A 422 -18.79 17.04 -20.51
CA PRO A 422 -17.44 17.23 -20.00
C PRO A 422 -17.42 18.17 -18.78
N THR A 423 -17.90 17.67 -17.65
CA THR A 423 -17.92 18.39 -16.37
C THR A 423 -17.16 17.63 -15.29
N PHE A 424 -16.67 18.36 -14.28
CA PHE A 424 -15.99 17.75 -13.13
C PHE A 424 -16.87 16.75 -12.39
N LYS A 425 -18.17 17.06 -12.23
CA LYS A 425 -19.13 16.14 -11.59
C LYS A 425 -19.28 14.85 -12.37
N THR A 426 -19.29 14.91 -13.71
CA THR A 426 -19.37 13.72 -14.57
C THR A 426 -18.19 12.79 -14.31
N ILE A 427 -16.96 13.32 -14.19
CA ILE A 427 -15.79 12.51 -13.84
C ILE A 427 -15.97 11.89 -12.44
N MET A 428 -16.43 12.68 -11.47
CA MET A 428 -16.58 12.21 -10.09
C MET A 428 -17.63 11.11 -9.92
N TYR A 429 -18.68 11.08 -10.75
CA TYR A 429 -19.67 9.98 -10.73
C TYR A 429 -19.08 8.61 -11.11
N ALA A 430 -17.96 8.56 -11.80
CA ALA A 430 -17.27 7.30 -12.07
C ALA A 430 -16.88 6.55 -10.79
N TYR A 431 -16.60 7.28 -9.69
CA TYR A 431 -16.17 6.68 -8.43
C TYR A 431 -17.29 5.90 -7.74
N PRO A 432 -18.46 6.50 -7.39
CA PRO A 432 -19.56 5.76 -6.78
C PRO A 432 -19.99 4.54 -7.59
N ILE A 433 -20.07 4.69 -8.92
CA ILE A 433 -20.51 3.61 -9.81
C ILE A 433 -19.49 2.48 -9.84
N SER A 434 -18.21 2.78 -10.00
CA SER A 434 -17.16 1.75 -10.05
C SER A 434 -16.99 1.04 -8.71
N LEU A 435 -17.05 1.76 -7.59
CA LEU A 435 -16.89 1.19 -6.25
C LEU A 435 -18.07 0.28 -5.89
N SER A 436 -19.32 0.71 -6.15
CA SER A 436 -20.51 -0.10 -5.88
C SER A 436 -20.56 -1.35 -6.75
N LEU A 437 -20.27 -1.22 -8.06
CA LEU A 437 -20.20 -2.37 -8.97
C LEU A 437 -19.15 -3.38 -8.48
N THR A 438 -17.97 -2.92 -8.10
CA THR A 438 -16.90 -3.80 -7.61
C THR A 438 -17.30 -4.51 -6.33
N ALA A 439 -17.94 -3.82 -5.39
CA ALA A 439 -18.43 -4.41 -4.16
C ALA A 439 -19.42 -5.54 -4.45
N VAL A 440 -20.34 -5.35 -5.39
CA VAL A 440 -21.31 -6.40 -5.82
C VAL A 440 -20.59 -7.57 -6.47
N LEU A 441 -19.63 -7.32 -7.38
CA LEU A 441 -18.88 -8.40 -8.06
C LEU A 441 -18.08 -9.24 -7.07
N ILE A 442 -17.39 -8.62 -6.13
CA ILE A 442 -16.62 -9.34 -5.10
C ILE A 442 -17.54 -10.08 -4.13
N PHE A 443 -18.69 -9.50 -3.78
CA PHE A 443 -19.69 -10.18 -2.95
C PHE A 443 -20.24 -11.44 -3.63
N ILE A 444 -20.57 -11.36 -4.93
CA ILE A 444 -21.00 -12.52 -5.72
C ILE A 444 -19.89 -13.58 -5.75
N ALA A 445 -18.65 -13.18 -5.98
CA ALA A 445 -17.51 -14.10 -5.95
C ALA A 445 -17.35 -14.75 -4.57
N LEU A 446 -17.49 -13.99 -3.48
CA LEU A 446 -17.44 -14.53 -2.12
C LEU A 446 -18.52 -15.59 -1.87
N LEU A 447 -19.75 -15.34 -2.36
CA LEU A 447 -20.84 -16.30 -2.28
C LEU A 447 -20.59 -17.55 -3.15
N ALA A 448 -20.04 -17.37 -4.36
CA ALA A 448 -19.75 -18.48 -5.27
C ALA A 448 -18.62 -19.39 -4.77
N TYR A 449 -17.55 -18.79 -4.27
CA TYR A 449 -16.38 -19.53 -3.77
C TYR A 449 -16.61 -20.21 -2.44
N HIS A 450 -17.45 -19.64 -1.56
CA HIS A 450 -17.69 -20.15 -0.20
C HIS A 450 -16.41 -20.71 0.48
N PRO A 451 -15.29 -19.94 0.61
CA PRO A 451 -13.99 -20.52 0.96
C PRO A 451 -14.03 -21.34 2.23
N SER A 452 -14.75 -20.86 3.25
CA SER A 452 -14.87 -21.53 4.55
C SER A 452 -15.69 -22.84 4.50
N ARG A 453 -16.47 -23.09 3.45
CA ARG A 453 -17.18 -24.37 3.24
C ARG A 453 -16.36 -25.31 2.35
N ARG A 454 -15.79 -24.80 1.27
CA ARG A 454 -15.00 -25.54 0.29
C ARG A 454 -13.78 -26.22 0.92
N PHE A 455 -13.08 -25.52 1.82
CA PHE A 455 -11.91 -26.07 2.50
C PHE A 455 -12.24 -26.90 3.75
N LYS A 456 -13.49 -26.97 4.18
CA LYS A 456 -13.90 -27.82 5.31
C LYS A 456 -13.69 -29.31 5.00
N GLY A 457 -13.89 -29.72 3.75
CA GLY A 457 -13.65 -31.10 3.28
C GLY A 457 -12.17 -31.47 3.14
N ALA A 458 -11.30 -30.51 2.85
CA ALA A 458 -9.86 -30.76 2.69
C ALA A 458 -9.14 -30.92 4.05
N VAL A 459 -9.57 -30.19 5.07
CA VAL A 459 -9.00 -30.28 6.43
C VAL A 459 -9.46 -31.54 7.18
N SER A 460 -10.56 -32.17 6.78
CA SER A 460 -11.05 -33.42 7.38
C SER A 460 -10.51 -34.68 6.68
N ALA A 461 -9.73 -34.51 5.61
CA ALA A 461 -9.17 -35.61 4.81
C ALA A 461 -7.65 -35.81 5.04
N GLU A 462 -7.00 -34.96 5.81
CA GLU A 462 -5.63 -35.09 6.35
C GLU A 462 -5.68 -35.43 7.86
#